data_42c7d591c32c29e8fa3d4c1b56963c5e
#
_entry.id   42c7d591c32c29e8fa3d4c1b56963c5e
#
_cell.length_a   1.000
_cell.length_b   1.000
_cell.length_c   1.000
_cell.angle_alpha   90.00
_cell.angle_beta   90.00
_cell.angle_gamma   90.00
#
_symmetry.space_group_name_H-M   'P 1'
#
loop_
_entity.id
_entity.type
_entity.pdbx_description
1 polymer ?
#
loop_
_entity_poly.entity_id
_entity_poly.type
_entity_poly.pdbx_seq_one_letter_code
_entity_poly.pdbx_strand_id
1 'polypeptide(L)'
;MGRWKKAVFWLVGLILLFALIEYPIEFNSEKASESNFSLPLTGKTIVLDPGHGGPDGGAVGSDGTLEKDIALQVSQVLRNYLQEAGADVYLTRSEDKDLASTETKGLSRRKAEDIRNRLQLIKEKDPDVFISIHLNALSATQWRGAQSFYFPNSEENKQLAKLIQNEIIRNLENTKRDALGINSMYLLKHANVPSALVEIGFLSNVEERELLKDEDYQNKMAASIYQGILRYVVDDEEIDK
;
A
#
# COMPACT_ATOMS: atom_id res chain seq x y z
N MET A 1 34.46 15.40 -61.91
CA MET A 1 33.05 14.97 -62.16
C MET A 1 32.36 16.10 -62.90
N GLY A 2 31.89 15.84 -64.18
CA GLY A 2 31.28 16.88 -65.00
C GLY A 2 29.96 17.37 -64.40
N ARG A 3 29.63 18.66 -64.65
CA ARG A 3 28.41 19.33 -64.16
C ARG A 3 27.15 18.50 -64.41
N TRP A 4 27.13 17.72 -65.49
CA TRP A 4 26.01 16.84 -65.84
C TRP A 4 25.85 15.67 -64.89
N LYS A 5 26.91 15.06 -64.38
CA LYS A 5 26.82 13.96 -63.39
C LYS A 5 26.28 14.47 -62.05
N LYS A 6 26.57 15.70 -61.67
CA LYS A 6 26.00 16.32 -60.48
C LYS A 6 24.48 16.59 -60.62
N ALA A 7 24.08 17.06 -61.82
CA ALA A 7 22.66 17.30 -62.10
C ALA A 7 21.82 16.01 -62.06
N VAL A 8 22.35 14.91 -62.65
CA VAL A 8 21.69 13.58 -62.59
C VAL A 8 21.59 13.09 -61.15
N PHE A 9 22.63 13.23 -60.36
CA PHE A 9 22.61 12.81 -58.97
C PHE A 9 21.54 13.56 -58.14
N TRP A 10 21.41 14.87 -58.33
CA TRP A 10 20.39 15.66 -57.67
C TRP A 10 18.96 15.31 -58.15
N LEU A 11 18.80 15.01 -59.43
CA LEU A 11 17.51 14.61 -59.99
C LEU A 11 17.05 13.25 -59.44
N VAL A 12 17.96 12.26 -59.34
CA VAL A 12 17.69 10.97 -58.74
C VAL A 12 17.33 11.09 -57.25
N GLY A 13 18.07 11.97 -56.52
CA GLY A 13 17.78 12.26 -55.14
C GLY A 13 16.37 12.87 -54.91
N LEU A 14 15.97 13.77 -55.80
CA LEU A 14 14.67 14.41 -55.76
C LEU A 14 13.52 13.43 -56.08
N ILE A 15 13.75 12.54 -57.04
CA ILE A 15 12.78 11.46 -57.37
C ILE A 15 12.62 10.48 -56.20
N LEU A 16 13.72 10.10 -55.53
CA LEU A 16 13.67 9.23 -54.37
C LEU A 16 12.98 9.93 -53.19
N LEU A 17 13.21 11.22 -52.99
CA LEU A 17 12.53 11.97 -51.96
C LEU A 17 11.02 12.08 -52.23
N PHE A 18 10.63 12.31 -53.50
CA PHE A 18 9.24 12.37 -53.90
C PHE A 18 8.56 10.99 -53.72
N ALA A 19 9.24 9.90 -54.10
CA ALA A 19 8.77 8.54 -53.90
C ALA A 19 8.59 8.20 -52.42
N LEU A 20 9.44 8.73 -51.52
CA LEU A 20 9.32 8.56 -50.09
C LEU A 20 8.14 9.38 -49.49
N ILE A 21 7.79 10.52 -50.07
CA ILE A 21 6.66 11.37 -49.64
C ILE A 21 5.32 10.78 -50.16
N GLU A 22 5.30 10.28 -51.36
CA GLU A 22 4.10 9.68 -51.99
C GLU A 22 3.88 8.21 -51.61
N TYR A 23 4.88 7.56 -50.97
CA TYR A 23 4.67 6.21 -50.49
C TYR A 23 3.82 6.30 -49.25
N PRO A 24 2.52 5.92 -49.28
CA PRO A 24 1.74 5.87 -48.06
C PRO A 24 2.45 4.88 -47.15
N ILE A 25 3.09 5.39 -46.08
CA ILE A 25 3.40 4.54 -44.93
C ILE A 25 1.99 4.15 -44.45
N GLU A 26 1.47 3.03 -44.91
CA GLU A 26 0.41 2.33 -44.21
C GLU A 26 1.02 2.05 -42.80
N PHE A 27 0.91 3.03 -41.92
CA PHE A 27 0.82 2.72 -40.53
C PHE A 27 -0.33 1.72 -40.48
N ASN A 28 -0.03 0.44 -40.43
CA ASN A 28 -0.94 -0.54 -39.89
C ASN A 28 -1.33 0.00 -38.53
N SER A 29 -2.37 0.82 -38.48
CA SER A 29 -3.21 0.92 -37.32
C SER A 29 -3.97 -0.42 -37.27
N GLU A 30 -3.24 -1.53 -37.06
CA GLU A 30 -3.80 -2.57 -36.24
C GLU A 30 -4.37 -1.80 -35.09
N LYS A 31 -5.70 -1.83 -35.01
CA LYS A 31 -6.47 -1.27 -33.92
C LYS A 31 -5.58 -1.27 -32.70
N ALA A 32 -4.92 -0.12 -32.41
CA ALA A 32 -4.61 0.18 -31.07
C ALA A 32 -5.99 0.03 -30.43
N SER A 33 -6.27 -1.18 -29.90
CA SER A 33 -7.30 -1.30 -28.90
C SER A 33 -7.00 -0.11 -28.04
N GLU A 34 -7.97 0.78 -27.86
CA GLU A 34 -7.94 1.70 -26.77
C GLU A 34 -7.66 0.78 -25.58
N SER A 35 -6.39 0.49 -25.32
CA SER A 35 -5.97 0.03 -24.03
C SER A 35 -6.36 1.19 -23.16
N ASN A 36 -7.57 1.12 -22.61
CA ASN A 36 -7.95 1.94 -21.51
C ASN A 36 -6.76 1.82 -20.57
N PHE A 37 -5.95 2.85 -20.52
CA PHE A 37 -4.78 2.91 -19.64
C PHE A 37 -5.36 3.11 -18.24
N SER A 38 -5.96 2.03 -17.76
CA SER A 38 -6.54 1.96 -16.43
C SER A 38 -5.38 1.79 -15.47
N LEU A 39 -5.32 2.63 -14.47
CA LEU A 39 -4.36 2.47 -13.38
C LEU A 39 -4.62 1.11 -12.69
N PRO A 40 -3.58 0.44 -12.19
CA PRO A 40 -3.67 -0.95 -11.76
C PRO A 40 -4.67 -1.22 -10.62
N LEU A 41 -5.04 -0.19 -9.85
CA LEU A 41 -6.03 -0.29 -8.77
C LEU A 41 -7.32 0.46 -9.08
N THR A 42 -7.59 0.80 -10.35
CA THR A 42 -8.83 1.48 -10.74
C THR A 42 -10.06 0.64 -10.37
N GLY A 43 -11.02 1.27 -9.67
CA GLY A 43 -12.25 0.63 -9.23
C GLY A 43 -12.11 -0.21 -7.96
N LYS A 44 -10.91 -0.28 -7.36
CA LYS A 44 -10.70 -0.94 -6.07
C LYS A 44 -10.90 0.02 -4.91
N THR A 45 -11.62 -0.43 -3.89
CA THR A 45 -11.80 0.27 -2.62
C THR A 45 -10.89 -0.33 -1.57
N ILE A 46 -10.09 0.50 -0.89
CA ILE A 46 -9.16 0.06 0.14
C ILE A 46 -9.40 0.86 1.42
N VAL A 47 -9.52 0.15 2.55
CA VAL A 47 -9.58 0.79 3.86
C VAL A 47 -8.26 0.58 4.59
N LEU A 48 -7.68 1.68 5.05
CA LEU A 48 -6.49 1.71 5.90
C LEU A 48 -6.91 2.09 7.33
N ASP A 49 -6.37 1.38 8.30
CA ASP A 49 -6.63 1.60 9.72
C ASP A 49 -5.33 1.96 10.44
N PRO A 50 -5.04 3.26 10.61
CA PRO A 50 -3.97 3.69 11.51
C PRO A 50 -4.32 3.30 12.94
N GLY A 51 -3.59 2.34 13.53
CA GLY A 51 -3.86 1.85 14.88
C GLY A 51 -3.94 2.95 15.92
N HIS A 52 -4.76 2.74 16.97
CA HIS A 52 -4.90 3.68 18.09
C HIS A 52 -5.41 5.08 17.69
N GLY A 53 -5.21 6.08 18.53
CA GLY A 53 -5.59 7.48 18.28
C GLY A 53 -6.27 8.15 19.48
N GLY A 54 -6.23 9.48 19.51
CA GLY A 54 -6.75 10.29 20.62
C GLY A 54 -6.08 9.91 21.95
N PRO A 55 -6.88 9.53 22.99
CA PRO A 55 -6.32 9.17 24.31
C PRO A 55 -5.58 7.82 24.32
N ASP A 56 -5.79 6.94 23.32
CA ASP A 56 -5.05 5.67 23.17
C ASP A 56 -3.77 5.90 22.37
N GLY A 57 -2.64 6.02 23.03
CA GLY A 57 -1.34 6.21 22.41
C GLY A 57 -0.77 4.96 21.74
N GLY A 58 -1.32 3.77 22.05
CA GLY A 58 -0.73 2.49 21.65
C GLY A 58 0.54 2.16 22.42
N ALA A 59 1.47 1.47 21.75
CA ALA A 59 2.81 1.23 22.27
C ALA A 59 3.58 2.54 22.46
N VAL A 60 4.45 2.60 23.47
CA VAL A 60 5.22 3.79 23.82
C VAL A 60 6.71 3.46 23.86
N GLY A 61 7.50 4.18 23.08
CA GLY A 61 8.95 4.13 23.14
C GLY A 61 9.49 4.73 24.45
N SER A 62 10.70 4.33 24.84
CA SER A 62 11.33 4.84 26.07
C SER A 62 11.62 6.35 26.06
N ASP A 63 11.59 6.98 24.89
CA ASP A 63 11.73 8.43 24.65
C ASP A 63 10.37 9.16 24.58
N GLY A 64 9.25 8.45 24.76
CA GLY A 64 7.91 9.00 24.66
C GLY A 64 7.29 8.92 23.25
N THR A 65 7.97 8.35 22.26
CA THR A 65 7.42 8.13 20.92
C THR A 65 6.16 7.26 20.98
N LEU A 66 5.08 7.69 20.38
CA LEU A 66 3.79 6.99 20.40
C LEU A 66 3.54 6.23 19.10
N GLU A 67 3.01 5.02 19.20
CA GLU A 67 2.60 4.20 18.07
C GLU A 67 1.59 4.92 17.18
N LYS A 68 0.57 5.53 17.76
CA LYS A 68 -0.51 6.20 17.02
C LYS A 68 -0.03 7.23 16.01
N ASP A 69 1.08 7.93 16.32
CA ASP A 69 1.61 9.01 15.47
C ASP A 69 2.29 8.43 14.23
N ILE A 70 3.16 7.45 14.43
CA ILE A 70 3.86 6.78 13.32
C ILE A 70 2.90 5.95 12.47
N ALA A 71 1.96 5.23 13.09
CA ALA A 71 0.93 4.48 12.36
C ALA A 71 0.11 5.40 11.44
N LEU A 72 -0.23 6.62 11.90
CA LEU A 72 -0.93 7.60 11.08
C LEU A 72 -0.07 8.11 9.92
N GLN A 73 1.19 8.47 10.18
CA GLN A 73 2.11 8.97 9.16
C GLN A 73 2.31 7.94 8.05
N VAL A 74 2.63 6.69 8.39
CA VAL A 74 2.83 5.61 7.40
C VAL A 74 1.54 5.32 6.63
N SER A 75 0.38 5.33 7.29
CA SER A 75 -0.91 5.12 6.61
C SER A 75 -1.25 6.25 5.63
N GLN A 76 -0.89 7.50 5.94
CA GLN A 76 -1.10 8.63 5.03
C GLN A 76 -0.21 8.53 3.78
N VAL A 77 1.05 8.11 3.95
CA VAL A 77 1.95 7.86 2.82
C VAL A 77 1.44 6.70 1.97
N LEU A 78 1.03 5.59 2.60
CA LEU A 78 0.47 4.43 1.91
C LEU A 78 -0.80 4.80 1.11
N ARG A 79 -1.69 5.60 1.71
CA ARG A 79 -2.87 6.14 1.00
C ARG A 79 -2.47 6.84 -0.30
N ASN A 80 -1.45 7.69 -0.26
CA ASN A 80 -1.02 8.43 -1.45
C ASN A 80 -0.57 7.48 -2.57
N TYR A 81 0.27 6.48 -2.27
CA TYR A 81 0.67 5.46 -3.26
C TYR A 81 -0.51 4.71 -3.86
N LEU A 82 -1.48 4.31 -3.03
CA LEU A 82 -2.67 3.58 -3.49
C LEU A 82 -3.58 4.45 -4.35
N GLN A 83 -3.77 5.73 -3.99
CA GLN A 83 -4.56 6.69 -4.76
C GLN A 83 -3.89 7.02 -6.11
N GLU A 84 -2.57 7.19 -6.14
CA GLU A 84 -1.80 7.37 -7.38
C GLU A 84 -1.92 6.16 -8.32
N ALA A 85 -2.12 4.96 -7.76
CA ALA A 85 -2.38 3.74 -8.52
C ALA A 85 -3.86 3.55 -8.92
N GLY A 86 -4.76 4.49 -8.55
CA GLY A 86 -6.16 4.53 -8.97
C GLY A 86 -7.17 3.97 -7.98
N ALA A 87 -6.77 3.59 -6.76
CA ALA A 87 -7.69 3.09 -5.75
C ALA A 87 -8.50 4.21 -5.08
N ASP A 88 -9.72 3.89 -4.67
CA ASP A 88 -10.50 4.69 -3.72
C ASP A 88 -10.11 4.31 -2.28
N VAL A 89 -9.47 5.22 -1.55
CA VAL A 89 -8.84 4.90 -0.27
C VAL A 89 -9.47 5.67 0.87
N TYR A 90 -9.94 4.94 1.86
CA TYR A 90 -10.49 5.47 3.11
C TYR A 90 -9.58 5.16 4.28
N LEU A 91 -9.39 6.14 5.17
CA LEU A 91 -8.73 5.92 6.46
C LEU A 91 -9.79 5.86 7.57
N THR A 92 -9.63 4.96 8.54
CA THR A 92 -10.50 4.95 9.73
C THR A 92 -10.36 6.22 10.54
N ARG A 93 -9.16 6.83 10.54
CA ARG A 93 -8.88 8.18 11.05
C ARG A 93 -7.82 8.87 10.21
N SER A 94 -7.95 10.16 9.97
CA SER A 94 -7.00 10.99 9.22
C SER A 94 -6.22 11.97 10.10
N GLU A 95 -6.50 11.98 11.40
CA GLU A 95 -5.90 12.84 12.42
C GLU A 95 -5.76 12.11 13.77
N ASP A 96 -5.13 12.73 14.76
CA ASP A 96 -5.01 12.14 16.11
C ASP A 96 -6.32 12.21 16.86
N LYS A 97 -7.20 11.24 16.57
CA LYS A 97 -8.49 11.03 17.25
C LYS A 97 -8.84 9.55 17.33
N ASP A 98 -9.65 9.19 18.32
CA ASP A 98 -10.43 7.95 18.30
C ASP A 98 -11.83 8.20 17.70
N LEU A 99 -12.55 7.14 17.38
CA LEU A 99 -13.92 7.20 16.86
C LEU A 99 -14.99 7.04 17.96
N ALA A 100 -14.58 7.03 19.23
CA ALA A 100 -15.53 6.97 20.35
C ALA A 100 -16.26 8.30 20.51
N SER A 101 -17.50 8.25 20.98
CA SER A 101 -18.29 9.43 21.31
C SER A 101 -17.57 10.30 22.34
N THR A 102 -17.72 11.62 22.24
CA THR A 102 -17.23 12.57 23.23
C THR A 102 -17.86 12.37 24.62
N GLU A 103 -19.05 11.76 24.67
CA GLU A 103 -19.77 11.43 25.91
C GLU A 103 -19.17 10.21 26.63
N THR A 104 -18.46 9.33 25.91
CA THR A 104 -17.89 8.10 26.48
C THR A 104 -16.68 8.40 27.34
N LYS A 105 -16.79 8.07 28.63
CA LYS A 105 -15.74 8.29 29.64
C LYS A 105 -14.97 7.01 29.94
N GLY A 106 -13.67 7.19 30.21
CA GLY A 106 -12.73 6.13 30.59
C GLY A 106 -12.11 5.41 29.38
N LEU A 107 -10.79 5.26 29.40
CA LEU A 107 -9.98 4.78 28.28
C LEU A 107 -10.44 3.43 27.73
N SER A 108 -10.72 2.47 28.62
CA SER A 108 -11.14 1.11 28.20
C SER A 108 -12.47 1.11 27.44
N ARG A 109 -13.45 1.94 27.89
CA ARG A 109 -14.73 2.06 27.19
C ARG A 109 -14.60 2.77 25.86
N ARG A 110 -13.82 3.85 25.82
CA ARG A 110 -13.50 4.56 24.58
C ARG A 110 -12.86 3.62 23.56
N LYS A 111 -11.82 2.87 23.97
CA LYS A 111 -11.15 1.90 23.10
C LYS A 111 -12.09 0.83 22.55
N ALA A 112 -12.97 0.29 23.39
CA ALA A 112 -13.97 -0.70 22.95
C ALA A 112 -14.99 -0.11 21.96
N GLU A 113 -15.37 1.15 22.12
CA GLU A 113 -16.27 1.86 21.21
C GLU A 113 -15.55 2.23 19.90
N ASP A 114 -14.34 2.75 19.99
CA ASP A 114 -13.48 3.08 18.86
C ASP A 114 -13.30 1.88 17.92
N ILE A 115 -12.93 0.73 18.47
CA ILE A 115 -12.76 -0.51 17.67
C ILE A 115 -14.08 -0.93 16.98
N ARG A 116 -15.24 -0.80 17.66
CA ARG A 116 -16.52 -1.09 17.03
C ARG A 116 -16.87 -0.11 15.92
N ASN A 117 -16.60 1.16 16.11
CA ASN A 117 -16.87 2.19 15.10
C ASN A 117 -15.94 2.06 13.89
N ARG A 118 -14.66 1.67 14.10
CA ARG A 118 -13.75 1.28 13.00
C ARG A 118 -14.32 0.10 12.20
N LEU A 119 -14.79 -0.95 12.87
CA LEU A 119 -15.40 -2.09 12.19
C LEU A 119 -16.66 -1.67 11.41
N GLN A 120 -17.48 -0.78 11.97
CA GLN A 120 -18.65 -0.27 11.27
C GLN A 120 -18.24 0.47 9.99
N LEU A 121 -17.25 1.35 10.05
CA LEU A 121 -16.72 2.06 8.89
C LEU A 121 -16.21 1.08 7.82
N ILE A 122 -15.45 0.04 8.21
CA ILE A 122 -14.97 -0.99 7.28
C ILE A 122 -16.16 -1.64 6.56
N LYS A 123 -17.19 -2.04 7.29
CA LYS A 123 -18.39 -2.67 6.71
C LYS A 123 -19.21 -1.73 5.83
N GLU A 124 -19.29 -0.44 6.18
CA GLU A 124 -19.99 0.57 5.37
C GLU A 124 -19.28 0.86 4.05
N LYS A 125 -17.96 0.74 4.04
CA LYS A 125 -17.15 0.96 2.83
C LYS A 125 -17.06 -0.26 1.94
N ASP A 126 -17.31 -1.45 2.48
CA ASP A 126 -17.25 -2.74 1.78
C ASP A 126 -16.01 -2.85 0.88
N PRO A 127 -14.79 -2.75 1.45
CA PRO A 127 -13.58 -2.63 0.66
C PRO A 127 -13.14 -3.98 0.07
N ASP A 128 -12.41 -3.91 -1.07
CA ASP A 128 -11.70 -5.06 -1.64
C ASP A 128 -10.55 -5.52 -0.75
N VAL A 129 -9.92 -4.57 -0.02
CA VAL A 129 -8.80 -4.86 0.89
C VAL A 129 -8.86 -3.98 2.13
N PHE A 130 -8.59 -4.58 3.29
CA PHE A 130 -8.46 -3.89 4.57
C PHE A 130 -7.06 -4.11 5.17
N ILE A 131 -6.36 -3.01 5.51
CA ILE A 131 -5.02 -3.05 6.12
C ILE A 131 -5.01 -2.23 7.42
N SER A 132 -4.59 -2.86 8.52
CA SER A 132 -4.34 -2.18 9.80
C SER A 132 -2.83 -2.02 10.03
N ILE A 133 -2.39 -0.82 10.37
CA ILE A 133 -0.98 -0.46 10.58
C ILE A 133 -0.75 -0.23 12.06
N HIS A 134 0.20 -0.99 12.61
CA HIS A 134 0.56 -1.00 14.03
C HIS A 134 2.06 -1.01 14.25
N LEU A 135 2.46 -0.74 15.49
CA LEU A 135 3.83 -0.90 15.98
C LEU A 135 3.81 -1.69 17.29
N ASN A 136 4.86 -2.46 17.52
CA ASN A 136 4.97 -3.28 18.71
C ASN A 136 5.87 -2.61 19.77
N ALA A 137 5.71 -3.00 21.01
CA ALA A 137 6.69 -2.76 22.09
C ALA A 137 6.68 -3.92 23.07
N LEU A 138 7.85 -4.47 23.33
CA LEU A 138 8.04 -5.56 24.26
C LEU A 138 9.03 -5.14 25.35
N SER A 139 8.95 -5.78 26.52
CA SER A 139 9.93 -5.56 27.60
C SER A 139 11.37 -5.93 27.18
N ALA A 140 11.52 -6.89 26.26
CA ALA A 140 12.80 -7.29 25.70
C ALA A 140 13.13 -6.41 24.48
N THR A 141 14.10 -5.50 24.64
CA THR A 141 14.44 -4.45 23.67
C THR A 141 15.24 -4.94 22.46
N GLN A 142 15.71 -6.19 22.46
CA GLN A 142 16.42 -6.78 21.31
C GLN A 142 15.52 -7.14 20.13
N TRP A 143 14.19 -7.20 20.33
CA TRP A 143 13.25 -7.51 19.25
C TRP A 143 13.14 -6.34 18.27
N ARG A 144 13.20 -6.68 16.99
CA ARG A 144 13.12 -5.75 15.88
C ARG A 144 12.56 -6.42 14.63
N GLY A 145 12.22 -5.62 13.63
CA GLY A 145 11.78 -6.06 12.31
C GLY A 145 10.26 -6.22 12.19
N ALA A 146 9.73 -5.84 11.04
CA ALA A 146 8.31 -5.89 10.75
C ALA A 146 7.76 -7.31 10.63
N GLN A 147 6.45 -7.46 10.88
CA GLN A 147 5.73 -8.71 10.67
C GLN A 147 4.28 -8.45 10.30
N SER A 148 3.80 -9.13 9.26
CA SER A 148 2.41 -9.12 8.85
C SER A 148 1.64 -10.25 9.51
N PHE A 149 0.39 -9.96 9.89
CA PHE A 149 -0.51 -10.90 10.55
C PHE A 149 -1.84 -10.98 9.80
N TYR A 150 -2.50 -12.13 9.89
CA TYR A 150 -3.81 -12.36 9.28
C TYR A 150 -4.71 -13.20 10.18
N PHE A 151 -6.04 -13.08 10.02
CA PHE A 151 -6.97 -14.00 10.66
C PHE A 151 -7.09 -15.26 9.78
N PRO A 152 -6.84 -16.47 10.32
CA PRO A 152 -6.67 -17.68 9.52
C PRO A 152 -8.01 -18.36 9.14
N ASN A 153 -8.97 -17.58 8.64
CA ASN A 153 -10.27 -18.07 8.20
C ASN A 153 -10.41 -18.15 6.67
N SER A 154 -9.47 -17.57 5.92
CA SER A 154 -9.46 -17.62 4.46
C SER A 154 -8.03 -17.63 3.88
N GLU A 155 -7.87 -18.16 2.68
CA GLU A 155 -6.59 -18.15 1.98
C GLU A 155 -6.24 -16.75 1.45
N GLU A 156 -7.25 -15.92 1.11
CA GLU A 156 -7.08 -14.53 0.67
C GLU A 156 -6.36 -13.70 1.74
N ASN A 157 -6.79 -13.80 3.01
CA ASN A 157 -6.11 -13.13 4.12
C ASN A 157 -4.64 -13.54 4.23
N LYS A 158 -4.37 -14.83 4.11
CA LYS A 158 -3.02 -15.39 4.20
C LYS A 158 -2.16 -14.98 3.01
N GLN A 159 -2.71 -14.98 1.79
CA GLN A 159 -2.03 -14.56 0.57
C GLN A 159 -1.65 -13.08 0.64
N LEU A 160 -2.62 -12.21 0.98
CA LEU A 160 -2.39 -10.77 1.17
C LEU A 160 -1.27 -10.50 2.18
N ALA A 161 -1.36 -11.10 3.37
CA ALA A 161 -0.34 -10.90 4.41
C ALA A 161 1.03 -11.41 3.99
N LYS A 162 1.12 -12.54 3.26
CA LYS A 162 2.38 -13.08 2.73
C LYS A 162 2.99 -12.19 1.67
N LEU A 163 2.20 -11.67 0.73
CA LEU A 163 2.69 -10.77 -0.31
C LEU A 163 3.24 -9.48 0.30
N ILE A 164 2.53 -8.88 1.26
CA ILE A 164 3.02 -7.70 1.99
C ILE A 164 4.33 -8.04 2.73
N GLN A 165 4.37 -9.15 3.46
CA GLN A 165 5.57 -9.56 4.20
C GLN A 165 6.78 -9.77 3.29
N ASN A 166 6.59 -10.40 2.14
CA ASN A 166 7.66 -10.66 1.18
C ASN A 166 8.24 -9.36 0.62
N GLU A 167 7.39 -8.36 0.34
CA GLU A 167 7.85 -7.06 -0.13
C GLU A 167 8.60 -6.28 0.96
N ILE A 168 8.16 -6.37 2.21
CA ILE A 168 8.87 -5.78 3.35
C ILE A 168 10.26 -6.43 3.51
N ILE A 169 10.35 -7.77 3.47
CA ILE A 169 11.62 -8.48 3.53
C ILE A 169 12.56 -8.05 2.40
N ARG A 170 12.03 -7.98 1.17
CA ARG A 170 12.80 -7.65 -0.04
C ARG A 170 13.36 -6.23 -0.02
N ASN A 171 12.55 -5.26 0.42
CA ASN A 171 12.87 -3.84 0.24
C ASN A 171 13.54 -3.20 1.46
N LEU A 172 13.23 -3.67 2.67
CA LEU A 172 13.79 -3.10 3.90
C LEU A 172 14.86 -3.99 4.53
N GLU A 173 14.90 -5.28 4.20
CA GLU A 173 15.84 -6.26 4.77
C GLU A 173 15.89 -6.25 6.32
N ASN A 174 14.83 -5.74 6.96
CA ASN A 174 14.74 -5.51 8.40
C ASN A 174 14.24 -6.74 9.19
N THR A 175 13.74 -7.75 8.49
CA THR A 175 13.13 -8.95 9.07
C THR A 175 13.35 -10.19 8.19
N LYS A 176 13.24 -11.37 8.82
CA LYS A 176 13.18 -12.68 8.13
C LYS A 176 11.95 -13.48 8.57
N ARG A 177 10.98 -12.80 9.22
CA ARG A 177 9.77 -13.45 9.72
C ARG A 177 8.81 -13.70 8.56
N ASP A 178 8.10 -14.84 8.65
CA ASP A 178 6.95 -15.10 7.78
C ASP A 178 5.69 -14.38 8.30
N ALA A 179 4.71 -14.20 7.41
CA ALA A 179 3.37 -13.78 7.82
C ALA A 179 2.74 -14.84 8.74
N LEU A 180 2.08 -14.39 9.81
CA LEU A 180 1.59 -15.27 10.89
C LEU A 180 0.08 -15.14 11.09
N GLY A 181 -0.61 -16.29 11.18
CA GLY A 181 -2.02 -16.35 11.55
C GLY A 181 -2.25 -16.05 13.03
N ILE A 182 -3.18 -15.13 13.35
CA ILE A 182 -3.55 -14.77 14.72
C ILE A 182 -5.07 -14.72 14.90
N ASN A 183 -5.55 -15.06 16.10
CA ASN A 183 -6.98 -15.09 16.42
C ASN A 183 -7.44 -13.95 17.34
N SER A 184 -6.50 -13.13 17.83
CA SER A 184 -6.78 -12.14 18.88
C SER A 184 -7.21 -10.76 18.35
N MET A 185 -7.06 -10.49 17.05
CA MET A 185 -7.34 -9.17 16.48
C MET A 185 -8.80 -9.06 16.05
N TYR A 186 -9.56 -8.21 16.77
CA TYR A 186 -11.00 -8.05 16.59
C TYR A 186 -11.37 -7.58 15.17
N LEU A 187 -10.68 -6.58 14.63
CA LEU A 187 -10.96 -6.05 13.29
C LEU A 187 -10.74 -7.10 12.21
N LEU A 188 -9.59 -7.78 12.20
CA LEU A 188 -9.31 -8.84 11.22
C LEU A 188 -10.32 -9.99 11.29
N LYS A 189 -10.77 -10.33 12.51
CA LYS A 189 -11.73 -11.42 12.71
C LYS A 189 -13.13 -11.11 12.14
N HIS A 190 -13.52 -9.82 12.13
CA HIS A 190 -14.88 -9.39 11.82
C HIS A 190 -15.02 -8.52 10.58
N ALA A 191 -13.92 -8.22 9.90
CA ALA A 191 -13.92 -7.41 8.67
C ALA A 191 -14.68 -8.10 7.52
N ASN A 192 -14.59 -9.43 7.41
CA ASN A 192 -15.21 -10.26 6.36
C ASN A 192 -14.77 -9.88 4.93
N VAL A 193 -13.59 -9.30 4.80
CA VAL A 193 -12.94 -8.92 3.53
C VAL A 193 -11.46 -9.31 3.63
N PRO A 194 -10.75 -9.48 2.51
CA PRO A 194 -9.30 -9.71 2.51
C PRO A 194 -8.58 -8.70 3.39
N SER A 195 -7.92 -9.18 4.45
CA SER A 195 -7.39 -8.29 5.49
C SER A 195 -6.07 -8.76 6.08
N ALA A 196 -5.21 -7.76 6.39
CA ALA A 196 -3.95 -7.97 7.09
C ALA A 196 -3.69 -6.86 8.12
N LEU A 197 -2.95 -7.20 9.18
CA LEU A 197 -2.36 -6.26 10.12
C LEU A 197 -0.85 -6.28 9.92
N VAL A 198 -0.23 -5.12 9.85
CA VAL A 198 1.21 -4.97 9.69
C VAL A 198 1.79 -4.27 10.92
N GLU A 199 2.54 -5.04 11.72
CA GLU A 199 3.42 -4.49 12.75
C GLU A 199 4.70 -4.03 12.06
N ILE A 200 4.85 -2.71 11.87
CA ILE A 200 5.93 -2.16 11.03
C ILE A 200 7.29 -2.10 11.75
N GLY A 201 7.34 -2.39 13.05
CA GLY A 201 8.57 -2.47 13.86
C GLY A 201 8.29 -2.35 15.34
N PHE A 202 9.37 -2.26 16.14
CA PHE A 202 9.33 -2.26 17.60
C PHE A 202 9.82 -0.93 18.19
N LEU A 203 8.93 -0.19 18.85
CA LEU A 203 9.28 1.03 19.59
C LEU A 203 10.18 0.77 20.81
N SER A 204 10.18 -0.45 21.32
CA SER A 204 11.07 -0.86 22.42
C SER A 204 12.54 -0.97 21.99
N ASN A 205 12.82 -1.17 20.70
CA ASN A 205 14.18 -1.20 20.16
C ASN A 205 14.62 0.23 19.80
N VAL A 206 15.72 0.70 20.38
CA VAL A 206 16.17 2.09 20.21
C VAL A 206 16.55 2.41 18.76
N GLU A 207 17.32 1.51 18.13
CA GLU A 207 17.76 1.71 16.74
C GLU A 207 16.58 1.70 15.76
N GLU A 208 15.67 0.75 15.91
CA GLU A 208 14.50 0.64 15.05
C GLU A 208 13.51 1.79 15.28
N ARG A 209 13.36 2.25 16.53
CA ARG A 209 12.53 3.42 16.82
C ARG A 209 13.03 4.68 16.13
N GLU A 210 14.35 4.91 16.06
CA GLU A 210 14.90 6.05 15.32
C GLU A 210 14.62 5.92 13.81
N LEU A 211 14.73 4.71 13.24
CA LEU A 211 14.32 4.47 11.85
C LEU A 211 12.83 4.71 11.62
N LEU A 212 11.98 4.24 12.54
CA LEU A 212 10.52 4.40 12.45
C LEU A 212 10.06 5.88 12.49
N LYS A 213 10.87 6.79 13.06
CA LYS A 213 10.65 8.24 13.06
C LYS A 213 11.15 8.92 11.79
N ASP A 214 12.01 8.27 11.03
CA ASP A 214 12.59 8.79 9.81
C ASP A 214 11.60 8.72 8.63
N GLU A 215 11.40 9.85 7.95
CA GLU A 215 10.43 9.96 6.85
C GLU A 215 10.80 9.08 5.65
N ASP A 216 12.08 8.93 5.31
CA ASP A 216 12.53 8.08 4.21
C ASP A 216 12.27 6.61 4.51
N TYR A 217 12.46 6.19 5.77
CA TYR A 217 12.15 4.84 6.20
C TYR A 217 10.63 4.58 6.20
N GLN A 218 9.81 5.53 6.66
CA GLN A 218 8.35 5.46 6.59
C GLN A 218 7.87 5.36 5.13
N ASN A 219 8.44 6.12 4.22
CA ASN A 219 8.16 6.05 2.79
C ASN A 219 8.51 4.66 2.21
N LYS A 220 9.67 4.09 2.53
CA LYS A 220 10.07 2.74 2.09
C LYS A 220 9.13 1.67 2.65
N MET A 221 8.72 1.78 3.91
CA MET A 221 7.76 0.87 4.54
C MET A 221 6.41 0.93 3.82
N ALA A 222 5.86 2.13 3.63
CA ALA A 222 4.60 2.34 2.93
C ALA A 222 4.66 1.83 1.48
N ALA A 223 5.75 2.10 0.75
CA ALA A 223 5.96 1.60 -0.60
C ALA A 223 6.01 0.05 -0.64
N SER A 224 6.61 -0.60 0.37
CA SER A 224 6.65 -2.06 0.45
C SER A 224 5.27 -2.66 0.70
N ILE A 225 4.49 -2.07 1.60
CA ILE A 225 3.10 -2.49 1.83
C ILE A 225 2.26 -2.29 0.57
N TYR A 226 2.40 -1.14 -0.11
CA TYR A 226 1.75 -0.85 -1.38
C TYR A 226 2.06 -1.91 -2.44
N GLN A 227 3.33 -2.28 -2.62
CA GLN A 227 3.72 -3.30 -3.60
C GLN A 227 3.11 -4.68 -3.28
N GLY A 228 3.01 -5.03 -2.00
CA GLY A 228 2.34 -6.27 -1.58
C GLY A 228 0.85 -6.27 -1.90
N ILE A 229 0.15 -5.15 -1.65
CA ILE A 229 -1.26 -4.98 -2.00
C ILE A 229 -1.45 -5.01 -3.52
N LEU A 230 -0.61 -4.29 -4.27
CA LEU A 230 -0.65 -4.25 -5.72
C LEU A 230 -0.52 -5.65 -6.33
N ARG A 231 0.44 -6.44 -5.86
CA ARG A 231 0.61 -7.83 -6.31
C ARG A 231 -0.59 -8.69 -5.96
N TYR A 232 -1.17 -8.53 -4.78
CA TYR A 232 -2.37 -9.26 -4.39
C TYR A 232 -3.52 -8.98 -5.36
N VAL A 233 -3.81 -7.72 -5.66
CA VAL A 233 -4.93 -7.33 -6.52
C VAL A 233 -4.71 -7.74 -7.99
N VAL A 234 -3.48 -7.60 -8.51
CA VAL A 234 -3.17 -7.91 -9.91
C VAL A 234 -3.10 -9.42 -10.14
N ASP A 235 -2.50 -10.19 -9.22
CA ASP A 235 -2.39 -11.65 -9.32
C ASP A 235 -3.80 -12.31 -9.28
N ASP A 236 -4.74 -11.78 -8.47
CA ASP A 236 -6.13 -12.25 -8.45
C ASP A 236 -6.86 -12.01 -9.78
N GLU A 237 -6.63 -10.87 -10.47
CA GLU A 237 -7.25 -10.59 -11.77
C GLU A 237 -6.73 -11.49 -12.92
N GLU A 238 -5.54 -12.07 -12.80
CA GLU A 238 -5.00 -13.02 -13.78
C GLU A 238 -5.58 -14.44 -13.62
N ILE A 239 -6.06 -14.81 -12.42
CA ILE A 239 -6.65 -16.11 -12.12
C ILE A 239 -8.11 -16.20 -12.61
N ASP A 240 -8.83 -15.06 -12.63
CA ASP A 240 -10.24 -14.99 -13.04
C ASP A 240 -10.45 -14.82 -14.57
N LYS A 241 -9.38 -14.82 -15.38
CA LYS A 241 -9.41 -14.74 -16.86
C LYS A 241 -9.05 -16.08 -17.50
#